data_1ec067878ff30d9dea445a97c933279d
#
_entry.id   1ec067878ff30d9dea445a97c933279d
#
_cell.length_a   1.000
_cell.length_b   1.000
_cell.length_c   1.000
_cell.angle_alpha   90.00
_cell.angle_beta   90.00
_cell.angle_gamma   90.00
#
_symmetry.space_group_name_H-M   'P 1'
#
loop_
_entity.id
_entity.type
_entity.pdbx_description
1 polymer ?
#
loop_
_entity_poly.entity_id
_entity_poly.type
_entity_poly.pdbx_seq_one_letter_code
_entity_poly.pdbx_strand_id
1 'polypeptide(L)'
;KVEAATQTFATITLQNYFRMYHKLAGMTGTAETEAGELWDIYKLDVVTIPTNRPIARMDMNDRVYRTKKEKYKAVIAEIEQLVKAGRPVLVGTTSVEISELLSRMLDIQKIPHQVLNAKLHQREAEVVALAGRKGCVTIATNMAGRGTDIKLTPEVREAGGLAIIGTERHESRRVDRQLRGRSGRQGDPGSSVFFVSFEDPLMRMFATDKVVRMLDTLGFKEDEMIQDRMVTNAIEKAQKRVEENNFGIRKRLLEFDDVMNKQRTYIYERRRHAVLGERIGVDIVNMLYDTVENIILNFENPQQYPDLCTEIFRVLAIEAPFTEQEYASLDKEEKINRLHEAAVAALDRKSDHIREVAIPVINQMAENTDYDGLILVPITDGKRVFNIRTDLRTAVRTECRSIIKEWHKALMLVTIDELW
;
A
#
# COMPACT_ATOMS: atom_id res chain seq x y z
N LYS A 1 8.75 5.75 25.69
CA LYS A 1 8.01 4.50 25.97
C LYS A 1 8.45 3.45 24.98
N VAL A 2 8.91 2.31 25.48
CA VAL A 2 9.17 1.13 24.63
C VAL A 2 7.80 0.51 24.34
N GLU A 3 7.41 0.46 23.07
CA GLU A 3 6.19 -0.22 22.66
C GLU A 3 6.43 -1.73 22.55
N ALA A 4 5.38 -2.51 22.78
CA ALA A 4 5.44 -3.95 22.59
C ALA A 4 5.77 -4.29 21.13
N ALA A 5 6.56 -5.33 20.90
CA ALA A 5 6.84 -5.80 19.54
C ALA A 5 5.54 -6.22 18.86
N THR A 6 5.29 -5.66 17.68
CA THR A 6 4.13 -6.02 16.85
C THR A 6 4.55 -7.12 15.87
N GLN A 7 3.68 -8.12 15.70
CA GLN A 7 3.86 -9.16 14.70
C GLN A 7 3.00 -8.86 13.48
N THR A 8 3.62 -8.80 12.30
CA THR A 8 2.89 -8.64 11.04
C THR A 8 2.38 -10.00 10.58
N PHE A 9 1.06 -10.18 10.52
CA PHE A 9 0.44 -11.42 10.05
C PHE A 9 0.29 -11.49 8.53
N ALA A 10 0.04 -10.34 7.88
CA ALA A 10 -0.07 -10.25 6.43
C ALA A 10 0.17 -8.82 5.95
N THR A 11 0.55 -8.69 4.70
CA THR A 11 0.70 -7.41 3.99
C THR A 11 -0.19 -7.37 2.76
N ILE A 12 -0.62 -6.18 2.37
CA ILE A 12 -1.39 -5.93 1.16
C ILE A 12 -0.90 -4.62 0.54
N THR A 13 -0.85 -4.53 -0.78
CA THR A 13 -0.56 -3.26 -1.46
C THR A 13 -1.71 -2.28 -1.26
N LEU A 14 -1.39 -0.98 -1.24
CA LEU A 14 -2.42 0.07 -1.14
C LEU A 14 -3.44 -0.04 -2.28
N GLN A 15 -2.98 -0.40 -3.49
CA GLN A 15 -3.85 -0.56 -4.64
C GLN A 15 -4.89 -1.67 -4.41
N ASN A 16 -4.46 -2.85 -3.96
CA ASN A 16 -5.38 -3.96 -3.67
C ASN A 16 -6.27 -3.66 -2.47
N TYR A 17 -5.76 -2.94 -1.46
CA TYR A 17 -6.57 -2.49 -0.33
C TYR A 17 -7.73 -1.60 -0.78
N PHE A 18 -7.47 -0.57 -1.58
CA PHE A 18 -8.54 0.32 -2.06
C PHE A 18 -9.49 -0.37 -3.06
N ARG A 19 -9.03 -1.35 -3.82
CA ARG A 19 -9.88 -2.15 -4.73
C ARG A 19 -10.89 -3.04 -4.00
N MET A 20 -10.75 -3.24 -2.68
CA MET A 20 -11.73 -3.97 -1.86
C MET A 20 -13.03 -3.17 -1.63
N TYR A 21 -13.03 -1.86 -1.82
CA TYR A 21 -14.21 -1.05 -1.58
C TYR A 21 -15.14 -1.05 -2.80
N HIS A 22 -16.42 -1.33 -2.57
CA HIS A 22 -17.46 -1.29 -3.61
C HIS A 22 -17.78 0.14 -4.07
N LYS A 23 -17.63 1.13 -3.16
CA LYS A 23 -17.76 2.55 -3.46
C LYS A 23 -16.45 3.23 -3.09
N LEU A 24 -15.75 3.72 -4.10
CA LEU A 24 -14.49 4.44 -3.94
C LEU A 24 -14.61 5.77 -4.67
N ALA A 25 -14.29 6.85 -3.98
CA ALA A 25 -14.20 8.17 -4.55
C ALA A 25 -13.14 8.99 -3.81
N GLY A 26 -12.65 10.06 -4.45
CA GLY A 26 -11.68 10.95 -3.84
C GLY A 26 -11.78 12.36 -4.42
N MET A 27 -11.24 13.32 -3.71
CA MET A 27 -11.16 14.72 -4.15
C MET A 27 -9.72 15.22 -4.05
N THR A 28 -9.25 15.84 -5.12
CA THR A 28 -7.94 16.49 -5.15
C THR A 28 -7.92 17.56 -6.23
N GLY A 29 -7.10 18.58 -6.06
CA GLY A 29 -6.88 19.60 -7.09
C GLY A 29 -5.95 19.18 -8.23
N THR A 30 -5.43 17.96 -8.25
CA THR A 30 -4.34 17.55 -9.17
C THR A 30 -4.50 16.15 -9.77
N ALA A 31 -5.72 15.58 -9.80
CA ALA A 31 -5.96 14.24 -10.32
C ALA A 31 -5.88 14.15 -11.85
N GLU A 32 -6.09 15.25 -12.57
CA GLU A 32 -6.18 15.27 -14.04
C GLU A 32 -4.95 14.65 -14.71
N THR A 33 -3.75 14.87 -14.20
CA THR A 33 -2.52 14.30 -14.76
C THR A 33 -2.41 12.79 -14.60
N GLU A 34 -3.13 12.22 -13.64
CA GLU A 34 -3.14 10.80 -13.27
C GLU A 34 -4.43 10.09 -13.68
N ALA A 35 -5.28 10.72 -14.51
CA ALA A 35 -6.58 10.17 -14.89
C ALA A 35 -6.47 8.77 -15.53
N GLY A 36 -5.47 8.54 -16.37
CA GLY A 36 -5.21 7.23 -16.97
C GLY A 36 -4.87 6.16 -15.93
N GLU A 37 -4.01 6.47 -14.96
CA GLU A 37 -3.65 5.54 -13.88
C GLU A 37 -4.86 5.23 -12.98
N LEU A 38 -5.66 6.25 -12.62
CA LEU A 38 -6.86 6.07 -11.81
C LEU A 38 -7.89 5.18 -12.51
N TRP A 39 -8.04 5.33 -13.81
CA TRP A 39 -8.90 4.46 -14.61
C TRP A 39 -8.35 3.04 -14.73
N ASP A 40 -7.07 2.88 -15.06
CA ASP A 40 -6.45 1.57 -15.25
C ASP A 40 -6.53 0.71 -13.99
N ILE A 41 -6.23 1.30 -12.83
CA ILE A 41 -6.12 0.57 -11.55
C ILE A 41 -7.46 0.43 -10.84
N TYR A 42 -8.25 1.51 -10.74
CA TYR A 42 -9.44 1.57 -9.88
C TYR A 42 -10.75 1.70 -10.67
N LYS A 43 -10.70 1.88 -11.98
CA LYS A 43 -11.86 2.19 -12.83
C LYS A 43 -12.59 3.47 -12.40
N LEU A 44 -11.84 4.45 -11.92
CA LEU A 44 -12.35 5.74 -11.52
C LEU A 44 -12.18 6.78 -12.62
N ASP A 45 -13.27 7.45 -12.98
CA ASP A 45 -13.25 8.62 -13.84
C ASP A 45 -12.79 9.85 -13.08
N VAL A 46 -12.06 10.73 -13.76
CA VAL A 46 -11.66 12.02 -13.23
C VAL A 46 -12.54 13.12 -13.84
N VAL A 47 -13.37 13.71 -12.99
CA VAL A 47 -14.23 14.84 -13.37
C VAL A 47 -13.61 16.12 -12.87
N THR A 48 -13.23 17.01 -13.80
CA THR A 48 -12.68 18.33 -13.46
C THR A 48 -13.81 19.31 -13.20
N ILE A 49 -13.94 19.76 -11.95
CA ILE A 49 -14.92 20.77 -11.55
C ILE A 49 -14.29 22.16 -11.75
N PRO A 50 -14.92 23.06 -12.48
CA PRO A 50 -14.43 24.41 -12.67
C PRO A 50 -14.25 25.14 -11.31
N THR A 51 -13.24 26.00 -11.22
CA THR A 51 -13.00 26.80 -10.02
C THR A 51 -14.13 27.82 -9.81
N ASN A 52 -14.50 28.06 -8.55
CA ASN A 52 -15.54 29.07 -8.19
C ASN A 52 -15.20 30.48 -8.70
N ARG A 53 -13.92 30.86 -8.68
CA ARG A 53 -13.41 32.12 -9.21
C ARG A 53 -12.30 31.85 -10.22
N PRO A 54 -12.14 32.66 -11.26
CA PRO A 54 -11.02 32.53 -12.21
C PRO A 54 -9.67 32.57 -11.48
N ILE A 55 -8.72 31.79 -11.97
CA ILE A 55 -7.36 31.77 -11.45
C ILE A 55 -6.66 33.06 -11.86
N ALA A 56 -6.34 33.91 -10.88
CA ALA A 56 -5.61 35.17 -11.08
C ALA A 56 -4.06 35.01 -10.92
N ARG A 57 -3.60 33.81 -10.58
CA ARG A 57 -2.16 33.51 -10.46
C ARG A 57 -1.49 33.50 -11.83
N MET A 58 -0.33 34.15 -11.92
CA MET A 58 0.51 34.16 -13.10
C MET A 58 1.57 33.06 -12.99
N ASP A 59 1.49 32.02 -13.82
CA ASP A 59 2.48 30.95 -13.90
C ASP A 59 3.53 31.30 -14.95
N MET A 60 4.75 31.62 -14.50
CA MET A 60 5.86 32.02 -15.36
C MET A 60 6.57 30.79 -15.94
N ASN A 61 7.27 30.99 -17.08
CA ASN A 61 8.14 29.98 -17.65
C ASN A 61 9.30 29.65 -16.70
N ASP A 62 9.81 28.44 -16.79
CA ASP A 62 10.95 28.00 -15.98
C ASP A 62 12.18 28.82 -16.31
N ARG A 63 12.97 29.10 -15.27
CA ARG A 63 14.29 29.75 -15.40
C ARG A 63 15.36 28.68 -15.27
N VAL A 64 16.07 28.42 -16.36
CA VAL A 64 17.07 27.34 -16.45
C VAL A 64 18.46 27.89 -16.37
N TYR A 65 19.29 27.33 -15.50
CA TYR A 65 20.66 27.68 -15.23
C TYR A 65 21.59 26.51 -15.53
N ARG A 66 22.87 26.82 -15.80
CA ARG A 66 23.86 25.78 -16.08
C ARG A 66 24.21 24.99 -14.83
N THR A 67 24.44 25.66 -13.71
CA THR A 67 24.87 25.06 -12.44
C THR A 67 23.86 25.30 -11.30
N LYS A 68 23.88 24.44 -10.29
CA LYS A 68 23.12 24.65 -9.04
C LYS A 68 23.53 25.92 -8.32
N LYS A 69 24.81 26.30 -8.37
CA LYS A 69 25.32 27.51 -7.72
C LYS A 69 24.68 28.78 -8.31
N GLU A 70 24.64 28.89 -9.64
CA GLU A 70 23.98 29.99 -10.34
C GLU A 70 22.46 30.03 -10.01
N LYS A 71 21.84 28.88 -10.06
CA LYS A 71 20.41 28.72 -9.72
C LYS A 71 20.10 29.25 -8.33
N TYR A 72 20.82 28.82 -7.29
CA TYR A 72 20.55 29.27 -5.91
C TYR A 72 20.86 30.76 -5.71
N LYS A 73 21.90 31.29 -6.36
CA LYS A 73 22.18 32.73 -6.37
C LYS A 73 20.98 33.51 -6.94
N ALA A 74 20.42 33.05 -8.05
CA ALA A 74 19.27 33.67 -8.68
C ALA A 74 17.98 33.53 -7.83
N VAL A 75 17.77 32.38 -7.17
CA VAL A 75 16.66 32.16 -6.23
C VAL A 75 16.71 33.18 -5.10
N ILE A 76 17.86 33.42 -4.50
CA ILE A 76 18.04 34.39 -3.41
C ILE A 76 17.76 35.81 -3.89
N ALA A 77 18.27 36.17 -5.05
CA ALA A 77 18.03 37.51 -5.64
C ALA A 77 16.51 37.74 -5.90
N GLU A 78 15.82 36.74 -6.40
CA GLU A 78 14.35 36.81 -6.60
C GLU A 78 13.61 36.95 -5.27
N ILE A 79 14.00 36.18 -4.23
CA ILE A 79 13.43 36.29 -2.89
C ILE A 79 13.59 37.72 -2.35
N GLU A 80 14.79 38.30 -2.45
CA GLU A 80 15.06 39.65 -2.01
C GLU A 80 14.18 40.70 -2.73
N GLN A 81 14.04 40.55 -4.05
CA GLN A 81 13.23 41.44 -4.86
C GLN A 81 11.73 41.38 -4.44
N LEU A 82 11.20 40.17 -4.25
CA LEU A 82 9.81 39.95 -3.85
C LEU A 82 9.54 40.47 -2.42
N VAL A 83 10.44 40.23 -1.48
CA VAL A 83 10.37 40.72 -0.11
C VAL A 83 10.37 42.27 -0.09
N LYS A 84 11.25 42.91 -0.86
CA LYS A 84 11.28 44.37 -1.01
C LYS A 84 10.00 44.90 -1.62
N ALA A 85 9.34 44.16 -2.51
CA ALA A 85 8.02 44.50 -3.05
C ALA A 85 6.86 44.26 -2.06
N GLY A 86 7.14 43.77 -0.85
CA GLY A 86 6.14 43.52 0.19
C GLY A 86 5.35 42.21 -0.01
N ARG A 87 5.79 41.35 -0.91
CA ARG A 87 5.14 40.07 -1.19
C ARG A 87 5.68 38.95 -0.28
N PRO A 88 4.83 38.07 0.24
CA PRO A 88 5.29 36.86 0.87
C PRO A 88 5.79 35.84 -0.19
N VAL A 89 6.78 35.05 0.19
CA VAL A 89 7.40 34.08 -0.67
C VAL A 89 7.34 32.69 -0.05
N LEU A 90 6.80 31.72 -0.78
CA LEU A 90 6.87 30.31 -0.43
C LEU A 90 7.84 29.61 -1.36
N VAL A 91 8.93 29.11 -0.79
CA VAL A 91 9.96 28.40 -1.53
C VAL A 91 9.78 26.90 -1.37
N GLY A 92 9.44 26.21 -2.45
CA GLY A 92 9.30 24.76 -2.49
C GLY A 92 10.64 24.08 -2.76
N THR A 93 11.01 23.12 -1.92
CA THR A 93 12.20 22.28 -2.06
C THR A 93 11.84 20.82 -2.17
N THR A 94 12.69 20.03 -2.83
CA THR A 94 12.46 18.59 -3.05
C THR A 94 12.92 17.72 -1.89
N SER A 95 13.85 18.21 -1.06
CA SER A 95 14.38 17.48 0.09
C SER A 95 14.63 18.38 1.29
N VAL A 96 14.83 17.74 2.46
CA VAL A 96 15.19 18.43 3.69
C VAL A 96 16.56 19.07 3.59
N GLU A 97 17.52 18.38 2.97
CA GLU A 97 18.91 18.86 2.77
C GLU A 97 18.92 20.16 1.96
N ILE A 98 18.13 20.23 0.89
CA ILE A 98 18.01 21.44 0.07
C ILE A 98 17.36 22.56 0.88
N SER A 99 16.37 22.27 1.71
CA SER A 99 15.75 23.29 2.56
C SER A 99 16.72 23.84 3.60
N GLU A 100 17.55 23.01 4.19
CA GLU A 100 18.58 23.42 5.16
C GLU A 100 19.73 24.18 4.49
N LEU A 101 20.11 23.78 3.25
CA LEU A 101 21.13 24.49 2.46
C LEU A 101 20.66 25.92 2.14
N LEU A 102 19.43 26.04 1.63
CA LEU A 102 18.85 27.33 1.27
C LEU A 102 18.65 28.22 2.51
N SER A 103 18.24 27.65 3.64
CA SER A 103 18.14 28.36 4.92
C SER A 103 19.48 28.97 5.32
N ARG A 104 20.57 28.21 5.31
CA ARG A 104 21.92 28.73 5.61
C ARG A 104 22.34 29.85 4.65
N MET A 105 21.99 29.73 3.37
CA MET A 105 22.31 30.78 2.38
C MET A 105 21.50 32.07 2.67
N LEU A 106 20.23 31.98 3.07
CA LEU A 106 19.42 33.13 3.44
C LEU A 106 19.90 33.76 4.75
N ASP A 107 20.37 32.96 5.72
CA ASP A 107 20.98 33.47 6.95
C ASP A 107 22.24 34.32 6.66
N ILE A 108 23.09 33.85 5.75
CA ILE A 108 24.28 34.61 5.32
C ILE A 108 23.89 36.00 4.73
N GLN A 109 22.79 36.04 3.97
CA GLN A 109 22.22 37.27 3.40
C GLN A 109 21.38 38.07 4.38
N LYS A 110 21.23 37.60 5.63
CA LYS A 110 20.39 38.20 6.69
C LYS A 110 18.93 38.40 6.27
N ILE A 111 18.37 37.46 5.49
CA ILE A 111 16.97 37.45 5.09
C ILE A 111 16.18 36.64 6.13
N PRO A 112 15.27 37.25 6.91
CA PRO A 112 14.44 36.52 7.86
C PRO A 112 13.56 35.50 7.14
N HIS A 113 13.58 34.26 7.60
CA HIS A 113 12.79 33.19 7.00
C HIS A 113 12.40 32.12 8.01
N GLN A 114 11.46 31.27 7.62
CA GLN A 114 11.02 30.12 8.39
C GLN A 114 11.13 28.84 7.55
N VAL A 115 11.44 27.72 8.19
CA VAL A 115 11.58 26.42 7.53
C VAL A 115 10.50 25.47 8.00
N LEU A 116 9.75 24.92 7.04
CA LEU A 116 8.75 23.87 7.22
C LEU A 116 9.27 22.58 6.62
N ASN A 117 9.70 21.65 7.48
CA ASN A 117 10.11 20.33 7.06
C ASN A 117 9.60 19.26 8.04
N ALA A 118 9.78 17.99 7.68
CA ALA A 118 9.30 16.84 8.47
C ALA A 118 9.85 16.76 9.91
N LYS A 119 10.91 17.52 10.24
CA LYS A 119 11.51 17.56 11.58
C LYS A 119 10.76 18.51 12.55
N LEU A 120 9.92 19.41 12.05
CA LEU A 120 9.33 20.52 12.82
C LEU A 120 7.79 20.49 12.86
N HIS A 121 7.17 19.33 12.89
CA HIS A 121 5.71 19.16 12.85
C HIS A 121 4.92 19.95 13.91
N GLN A 122 5.47 20.14 15.11
CA GLN A 122 4.75 20.82 16.21
C GLN A 122 4.48 22.31 15.97
N ARG A 123 5.25 22.96 15.08
CA ARG A 123 5.13 24.39 14.75
C ARG A 123 4.51 24.66 13.37
N GLU A 124 4.11 23.61 12.67
CA GLU A 124 3.66 23.72 11.28
C GLU A 124 2.50 24.70 11.12
N ALA A 125 1.50 24.63 11.97
CA ALA A 125 0.33 25.50 11.92
C ALA A 125 0.68 26.98 12.18
N GLU A 126 1.60 27.27 13.11
CA GLU A 126 2.06 28.61 13.41
C GLU A 126 2.82 29.22 12.23
N VAL A 127 3.72 28.45 11.63
CA VAL A 127 4.54 28.91 10.49
C VAL A 127 3.65 29.16 9.28
N VAL A 128 2.68 28.28 8.99
CA VAL A 128 1.72 28.49 7.89
C VAL A 128 0.84 29.72 8.11
N ALA A 129 0.42 29.96 9.34
CA ALA A 129 -0.37 31.17 9.69
C ALA A 129 0.41 32.47 9.43
N LEU A 130 1.73 32.45 9.53
CA LEU A 130 2.59 33.59 9.25
C LEU A 130 2.99 33.73 7.78
N ALA A 131 2.98 32.63 7.01
CA ALA A 131 3.47 32.56 5.64
C ALA A 131 2.77 33.52 4.66
N GLY A 132 1.55 33.98 4.98
CA GLY A 132 0.80 34.94 4.16
C GLY A 132 1.00 36.41 4.53
N ARG A 133 1.89 36.71 5.48
CA ARG A 133 2.16 38.09 5.91
C ARG A 133 3.19 38.78 5.00
N LYS A 134 3.12 40.12 4.95
CA LYS A 134 4.00 40.96 4.15
C LYS A 134 5.47 40.66 4.39
N GLY A 135 6.20 40.35 3.29
CA GLY A 135 7.63 40.11 3.31
C GLY A 135 8.09 38.83 4.01
N CYS A 136 7.18 37.95 4.41
CA CYS A 136 7.54 36.68 5.01
C CYS A 136 8.10 35.71 3.97
N VAL A 137 9.22 35.05 4.31
CA VAL A 137 9.81 33.98 3.51
C VAL A 137 9.62 32.65 4.23
N THR A 138 9.04 31.67 3.54
CA THR A 138 8.83 30.32 4.08
C THR A 138 9.43 29.32 3.14
N ILE A 139 10.37 28.51 3.62
CA ILE A 139 10.93 27.37 2.88
C ILE A 139 10.14 26.14 3.30
N ALA A 140 9.55 25.42 2.35
CA ALA A 140 8.76 24.22 2.63
C ALA A 140 9.17 23.06 1.74
N THR A 141 9.33 21.87 2.34
CA THR A 141 9.35 20.63 1.56
C THR A 141 7.95 20.30 1.04
N ASN A 142 7.84 19.54 -0.03
CA ASN A 142 6.60 19.28 -0.76
C ASN A 142 5.39 18.89 0.10
N MET A 143 5.62 18.12 1.15
CA MET A 143 4.55 17.58 2.01
C MET A 143 4.20 18.50 3.17
N ALA A 144 5.08 19.44 3.51
CA ALA A 144 4.89 20.34 4.64
C ALA A 144 3.76 21.37 4.39
N GLY A 145 2.90 21.62 5.37
CA GLY A 145 1.76 22.52 5.28
C GLY A 145 0.62 22.01 4.38
N ARG A 146 0.56 20.72 4.06
CA ARG A 146 -0.53 20.15 3.26
C ARG A 146 -1.85 20.20 4.04
N GLY A 147 -2.94 20.62 3.35
CA GLY A 147 -4.25 20.74 3.96
C GLY A 147 -4.50 22.06 4.70
N THR A 148 -3.45 22.90 4.89
CA THR A 148 -3.59 24.21 5.54
C THR A 148 -3.60 25.32 4.51
N ASP A 149 -4.50 26.31 4.68
CA ASP A 149 -4.63 27.46 3.79
C ASP A 149 -3.76 28.63 4.25
N ILE A 150 -3.05 29.25 3.30
CA ILE A 150 -2.25 30.45 3.55
C ILE A 150 -3.14 31.66 3.31
N LYS A 151 -3.58 32.32 4.39
CA LYS A 151 -4.45 33.50 4.32
C LYS A 151 -3.62 34.75 4.04
N LEU A 152 -4.03 35.52 3.03
CA LEU A 152 -3.36 36.75 2.63
C LEU A 152 -4.06 37.96 3.26
N THR A 153 -3.26 38.93 3.73
CA THR A 153 -3.77 40.25 4.15
C THR A 153 -4.15 41.11 2.93
N PRO A 154 -5.01 42.11 3.06
CA PRO A 154 -5.36 42.99 1.94
C PRO A 154 -4.12 43.67 1.29
N GLU A 155 -3.17 44.15 2.10
CA GLU A 155 -1.93 44.76 1.63
C GLU A 155 -1.11 43.80 0.73
N VAL A 156 -1.08 42.51 1.09
CA VAL A 156 -0.37 41.50 0.32
C VAL A 156 -1.07 41.22 -1.01
N ARG A 157 -2.41 41.24 -1.02
CA ARG A 157 -3.17 41.09 -2.28
C ARG A 157 -2.90 42.27 -3.23
N GLU A 158 -2.85 43.50 -2.73
CA GLU A 158 -2.50 44.66 -3.52
C GLU A 158 -1.05 44.61 -4.04
N ALA A 159 -0.12 44.08 -3.26
CA ALA A 159 1.27 43.88 -3.66
C ALA A 159 1.47 42.78 -4.70
N GLY A 160 0.42 42.03 -5.10
CA GLY A 160 0.48 40.95 -6.09
C GLY A 160 0.42 39.53 -5.51
N GLY A 161 0.06 39.41 -4.22
CA GLY A 161 -0.21 38.14 -3.55
C GLY A 161 1.00 37.25 -3.28
N LEU A 162 0.75 35.98 -2.96
CA LEU A 162 1.79 35.01 -2.60
C LEU A 162 2.62 34.63 -3.85
N ALA A 163 3.93 34.73 -3.73
CA ALA A 163 4.86 34.24 -4.74
C ALA A 163 5.35 32.82 -4.41
N ILE A 164 5.25 31.92 -5.36
CA ILE A 164 5.79 30.56 -5.27
C ILE A 164 7.10 30.47 -6.06
N ILE A 165 8.13 30.00 -5.39
CA ILE A 165 9.41 29.68 -6.02
C ILE A 165 9.65 28.18 -5.86
N GLY A 166 9.68 27.41 -6.96
CA GLY A 166 10.15 26.03 -6.97
C GLY A 166 11.66 26.00 -7.22
N THR A 167 12.44 25.35 -6.38
CA THR A 167 13.90 25.26 -6.53
C THR A 167 14.33 24.16 -7.48
N GLU A 168 13.41 23.24 -7.82
CA GLU A 168 13.60 22.16 -8.79
C GLU A 168 12.22 21.74 -9.32
N ARG A 169 12.19 21.10 -10.49
CA ARG A 169 11.02 20.35 -10.97
C ARG A 169 11.02 18.96 -10.34
N HIS A 170 9.84 18.53 -9.92
CA HIS A 170 9.65 17.18 -9.40
C HIS A 170 9.54 16.15 -10.53
N GLU A 171 9.70 14.88 -10.20
CA GLU A 171 9.49 13.79 -11.15
C GLU A 171 8.03 13.69 -11.62
N SER A 172 7.07 14.20 -10.84
CA SER A 172 5.66 14.24 -11.16
C SER A 172 5.12 15.65 -11.28
N ARG A 173 4.48 15.96 -12.42
CA ARG A 173 3.78 17.23 -12.68
C ARG A 173 2.71 17.53 -11.63
N ARG A 174 2.10 16.48 -11.07
CA ARG A 174 1.11 16.59 -10.00
C ARG A 174 1.68 17.29 -8.77
N VAL A 175 2.91 17.01 -8.40
CA VAL A 175 3.58 17.63 -7.24
C VAL A 175 3.89 19.11 -7.51
N ASP A 176 4.34 19.44 -8.71
CA ASP A 176 4.54 20.84 -9.14
C ASP A 176 3.22 21.63 -9.11
N ARG A 177 2.12 21.03 -9.60
CA ARG A 177 0.78 21.64 -9.53
C ARG A 177 0.32 21.82 -8.10
N GLN A 178 0.63 20.92 -7.18
CA GLN A 178 0.31 21.07 -5.74
C GLN A 178 1.08 22.24 -5.11
N LEU A 179 2.33 22.45 -5.48
CA LEU A 179 3.10 23.60 -5.01
C LEU A 179 2.53 24.89 -5.57
N ARG A 180 2.30 24.99 -6.89
CA ARG A 180 1.66 26.17 -7.52
C ARG A 180 0.30 26.47 -6.91
N GLY A 181 -0.50 25.44 -6.62
CA GLY A 181 -1.85 25.57 -6.06
C GLY A 181 -1.94 26.12 -4.64
N ARG A 182 -0.81 26.38 -4.00
CA ARG A 182 -0.79 27.11 -2.72
C ARG A 182 -1.01 28.62 -2.88
N SER A 183 -0.80 29.15 -4.08
CA SER A 183 -1.04 30.54 -4.46
C SER A 183 -2.22 30.67 -5.42
N GLY A 184 -2.86 31.81 -5.48
CA GLY A 184 -3.97 32.09 -6.38
C GLY A 184 -5.29 31.42 -5.97
N ARG A 185 -5.48 31.13 -4.68
CA ARG A 185 -6.70 30.52 -4.15
C ARG A 185 -7.84 31.55 -4.10
N GLN A 186 -9.06 31.11 -4.41
CA GLN A 186 -10.28 31.94 -4.35
C GLN A 186 -10.19 33.25 -5.12
N GLY A 187 -9.42 33.26 -6.23
CA GLY A 187 -9.23 34.43 -7.08
C GLY A 187 -8.21 35.44 -6.53
N ASP A 188 -7.45 35.12 -5.48
CA ASP A 188 -6.36 35.94 -5.01
C ASP A 188 -5.25 36.04 -6.09
N PRO A 189 -4.61 37.22 -6.22
CA PRO A 189 -3.43 37.35 -7.08
C PRO A 189 -2.29 36.49 -6.56
N GLY A 190 -1.34 36.19 -7.42
CA GLY A 190 -0.15 35.44 -7.08
C GLY A 190 0.74 35.15 -8.27
N SER A 191 1.87 34.54 -8.04
CA SER A 191 2.79 34.12 -9.12
C SER A 191 3.49 32.82 -8.77
N SER A 192 3.90 32.07 -9.79
CA SER A 192 4.78 30.90 -9.62
C SER A 192 5.89 30.88 -10.66
N VAL A 193 7.08 30.49 -10.25
CA VAL A 193 8.24 30.26 -11.11
C VAL A 193 9.06 29.09 -10.59
N PHE A 194 9.61 28.28 -11.49
CA PHE A 194 10.56 27.24 -11.15
C PHE A 194 11.95 27.63 -11.62
N PHE A 195 12.93 27.44 -10.74
CA PHE A 195 14.36 27.59 -11.01
C PHE A 195 14.96 26.21 -11.16
N VAL A 196 15.49 25.90 -12.31
CA VAL A 196 15.99 24.59 -12.68
C VAL A 196 17.44 24.70 -13.10
N SER A 197 18.26 23.68 -12.83
CA SER A 197 19.62 23.60 -13.37
C SER A 197 19.84 22.27 -14.12
N PHE A 198 20.79 22.24 -15.06
CA PHE A 198 21.13 20.97 -15.72
C PHE A 198 21.74 19.94 -14.77
N GLU A 199 22.16 20.36 -13.58
CA GLU A 199 22.67 19.48 -12.53
C GLU A 199 21.56 18.88 -11.65
N ASP A 200 20.31 19.28 -11.84
CA ASP A 200 19.18 18.72 -11.06
C ASP A 200 18.88 17.28 -11.48
N PRO A 201 18.40 16.41 -10.57
CA PRO A 201 18.21 14.99 -10.85
C PRO A 201 17.34 14.73 -12.08
N LEU A 202 16.20 15.41 -12.20
CA LEU A 202 15.31 15.28 -13.36
C LEU A 202 16.02 15.69 -14.65
N MET A 203 16.78 16.80 -14.64
CA MET A 203 17.47 17.30 -15.81
C MET A 203 18.61 16.39 -16.26
N ARG A 204 19.35 15.78 -15.32
CA ARG A 204 20.40 14.78 -15.62
C ARG A 204 19.86 13.55 -16.34
N MET A 205 18.64 13.14 -16.07
CA MET A 205 18.01 12.00 -16.76
C MET A 205 17.74 12.28 -18.25
N PHE A 206 17.60 13.56 -18.64
CA PHE A 206 17.18 13.97 -19.98
C PHE A 206 18.18 14.88 -20.69
N ALA A 207 19.07 15.55 -19.97
CA ALA A 207 20.18 16.31 -20.54
C ALA A 207 21.22 15.34 -21.09
N THR A 208 20.94 14.76 -22.25
CA THR A 208 21.97 14.04 -23.00
C THR A 208 23.08 15.03 -23.35
N ASP A 209 24.34 14.56 -23.48
CA ASP A 209 25.47 15.34 -23.91
C ASP A 209 25.21 16.17 -25.19
N LYS A 210 24.24 15.75 -25.99
CA LYS A 210 23.76 16.45 -27.17
C LYS A 210 23.06 17.78 -26.84
N VAL A 211 22.23 17.81 -25.80
CA VAL A 211 21.50 19.02 -25.36
C VAL A 211 22.49 20.02 -24.76
N VAL A 212 23.42 19.53 -23.95
CA VAL A 212 24.48 20.37 -23.37
C VAL A 212 25.36 20.97 -24.46
N ARG A 213 25.84 20.17 -25.44
CA ARG A 213 26.61 20.64 -26.58
C ARG A 213 25.84 21.60 -27.49
N MET A 214 24.56 21.39 -27.70
CA MET A 214 23.69 22.29 -28.44
C MET A 214 23.60 23.67 -27.77
N LEU A 215 23.48 23.70 -26.44
CA LEU A 215 23.48 24.94 -25.67
C LEU A 215 24.85 25.65 -25.69
N ASP A 216 25.94 24.88 -25.59
CA ASP A 216 27.31 25.41 -25.76
C ASP A 216 27.49 25.99 -27.16
N THR A 217 26.90 25.36 -28.21
CA THR A 217 26.95 25.83 -29.60
C THR A 217 26.12 27.12 -29.81
N LEU A 218 25.01 27.26 -29.03
CA LEU A 218 24.17 28.46 -29.03
C LEU A 218 24.78 29.65 -28.27
N GLY A 219 25.98 29.45 -27.68
CA GLY A 219 26.75 30.53 -27.07
C GLY A 219 26.30 30.96 -25.68
N PHE A 220 25.60 30.10 -24.94
CA PHE A 220 25.20 30.39 -23.56
C PHE A 220 26.42 30.50 -22.65
N LYS A 221 26.63 31.72 -22.11
CA LYS A 221 27.73 32.03 -21.18
C LYS A 221 27.39 31.61 -19.75
N GLU A 222 28.40 31.50 -18.91
CA GLU A 222 28.22 31.39 -17.45
C GLU A 222 27.39 32.59 -16.92
N ASP A 223 26.55 32.36 -15.93
CA ASP A 223 25.58 33.31 -15.35
C ASP A 223 24.42 33.73 -16.29
N GLU A 224 24.22 33.12 -17.45
CA GLU A 224 23.11 33.42 -18.35
C GLU A 224 21.90 32.55 -18.07
N MET A 225 20.73 33.18 -17.96
CA MET A 225 19.44 32.51 -17.69
C MET A 225 18.71 32.23 -19.00
N ILE A 226 18.24 30.97 -19.14
CA ILE A 226 17.34 30.60 -20.22
C ILE A 226 15.92 30.63 -19.70
N GLN A 227 15.09 31.48 -20.26
CA GLN A 227 13.65 31.51 -19.94
C GLN A 227 12.85 31.44 -21.25
N ASP A 228 12.64 30.24 -21.72
CA ASP A 228 11.92 29.97 -22.96
C ASP A 228 10.81 28.94 -22.76
N ARG A 229 9.70 29.15 -23.47
CA ARG A 229 8.54 28.25 -23.43
C ARG A 229 8.86 26.87 -24.01
N MET A 230 9.76 26.80 -24.99
CA MET A 230 10.16 25.51 -25.59
C MET A 230 10.92 24.65 -24.58
N VAL A 231 11.76 25.27 -23.74
CA VAL A 231 12.51 24.57 -22.70
C VAL A 231 11.54 24.09 -21.60
N THR A 232 10.62 24.93 -21.16
CA THR A 232 9.57 24.53 -20.20
C THR A 232 8.76 23.34 -20.73
N ASN A 233 8.33 23.38 -21.99
CA ASN A 233 7.60 22.28 -22.62
C ASN A 233 8.46 21.00 -22.75
N ALA A 234 9.77 21.13 -22.97
CA ALA A 234 10.67 19.98 -23.02
C ALA A 234 10.80 19.32 -21.65
N ILE A 235 10.89 20.10 -20.58
CA ILE A 235 10.92 19.61 -19.19
C ILE A 235 9.61 18.90 -18.87
N GLU A 236 8.45 19.44 -19.23
CA GLU A 236 7.15 18.79 -19.01
C GLU A 236 7.02 17.45 -19.77
N LYS A 237 7.53 17.38 -21.01
CA LYS A 237 7.58 16.10 -21.76
C LYS A 237 8.48 15.08 -21.05
N ALA A 238 9.60 15.55 -20.50
CA ALA A 238 10.51 14.71 -19.73
C ALA A 238 9.84 14.17 -18.46
N GLN A 239 9.16 15.02 -17.69
CA GLN A 239 8.37 14.59 -16.53
C GLN A 239 7.33 13.54 -16.91
N LYS A 240 6.61 13.74 -18.01
CA LYS A 240 5.60 12.78 -18.50
C LYS A 240 6.21 11.40 -18.75
N ARG A 241 7.40 11.33 -19.36
CA ARG A 241 8.10 10.05 -19.59
C ARG A 241 8.50 9.36 -18.27
N VAL A 242 8.94 10.14 -17.27
CA VAL A 242 9.24 9.59 -15.93
C VAL A 242 7.97 9.05 -15.26
N GLU A 243 6.87 9.81 -15.33
CA GLU A 243 5.57 9.39 -14.81
C GLU A 243 5.13 8.07 -15.47
N GLU A 244 5.19 7.97 -16.80
CA GLU A 244 4.85 6.75 -17.56
C GLU A 244 5.74 5.56 -17.18
N ASN A 245 7.06 5.77 -17.02
CA ASN A 245 7.99 4.72 -16.60
C ASN A 245 7.68 4.25 -15.17
N ASN A 246 7.51 5.19 -14.23
CA ASN A 246 7.19 4.88 -12.85
C ASN A 246 5.83 4.19 -12.72
N PHE A 247 4.84 4.59 -13.53
CA PHE A 247 3.56 3.88 -13.61
C PHE A 247 3.75 2.44 -14.12
N GLY A 248 4.54 2.24 -15.17
CA GLY A 248 4.87 0.91 -15.69
C GLY A 248 5.49 0.00 -14.63
N ILE A 249 6.41 0.52 -13.80
CA ILE A 249 7.01 -0.22 -12.69
C ILE A 249 5.94 -0.58 -11.65
N ARG A 250 5.12 0.40 -11.20
CA ARG A 250 4.03 0.15 -10.23
C ARG A 250 3.02 -0.86 -10.75
N LYS A 251 2.66 -0.80 -12.04
CA LYS A 251 1.73 -1.73 -12.68
C LYS A 251 2.27 -3.17 -12.66
N ARG A 252 3.55 -3.36 -12.99
CA ARG A 252 4.19 -4.70 -12.92
C ARG A 252 4.20 -5.25 -11.49
N LEU A 253 4.54 -4.42 -10.49
CA LEU A 253 4.50 -4.84 -9.10
C LEU A 253 3.08 -5.25 -8.68
N LEU A 254 2.07 -4.54 -9.15
CA LEU A 254 0.67 -4.89 -8.88
C LEU A 254 0.26 -6.20 -9.56
N GLU A 255 0.70 -6.46 -10.79
CA GLU A 255 0.45 -7.72 -11.49
C GLU A 255 1.01 -8.93 -10.72
N PHE A 256 2.21 -8.81 -10.12
CA PHE A 256 2.75 -9.83 -9.22
C PHE A 256 1.94 -9.94 -7.92
N ASP A 257 1.57 -8.83 -7.30
CA ASP A 257 0.78 -8.84 -6.06
C ASP A 257 -0.65 -9.38 -6.29
N ASP A 258 -1.20 -9.26 -7.50
CA ASP A 258 -2.52 -9.83 -7.85
C ASP A 258 -2.53 -11.36 -7.72
N VAL A 259 -1.42 -12.05 -8.02
CA VAL A 259 -1.30 -13.49 -7.80
C VAL A 259 -1.34 -13.80 -6.30
N MET A 260 -0.53 -13.08 -5.51
CA MET A 260 -0.52 -13.22 -4.05
C MET A 260 -1.88 -12.84 -3.44
N ASN A 261 -2.55 -11.84 -3.99
CA ASN A 261 -3.86 -11.41 -3.52
C ASN A 261 -4.95 -12.46 -3.77
N LYS A 262 -4.90 -13.19 -4.89
CA LYS A 262 -5.80 -14.32 -5.14
C LYS A 262 -5.60 -15.44 -4.10
N GLN A 263 -4.34 -15.79 -3.81
CA GLN A 263 -4.01 -16.77 -2.77
C GLN A 263 -4.49 -16.30 -1.40
N ARG A 264 -4.22 -15.04 -1.05
CA ARG A 264 -4.66 -14.41 0.20
C ARG A 264 -6.17 -14.48 0.34
N THR A 265 -6.92 -14.05 -0.67
CA THR A 265 -8.39 -14.07 -0.66
C THR A 265 -8.92 -15.47 -0.39
N TYR A 266 -8.41 -16.48 -1.10
CA TYR A 266 -8.80 -17.87 -0.94
C TYR A 266 -8.55 -18.41 0.49
N ILE A 267 -7.35 -18.14 1.03
CA ILE A 267 -7.01 -18.60 2.39
C ILE A 267 -7.83 -17.86 3.46
N TYR A 268 -8.01 -16.54 3.31
CA TYR A 268 -8.79 -15.76 4.27
C TYR A 268 -10.30 -16.09 4.22
N GLU A 269 -10.83 -16.46 3.07
CA GLU A 269 -12.19 -16.98 2.95
C GLU A 269 -12.35 -18.29 3.74
N ARG A 270 -11.44 -19.24 3.57
CA ARG A 270 -11.42 -20.48 4.37
C ARG A 270 -11.24 -20.19 5.86
N ARG A 271 -10.33 -19.29 6.20
CA ARG A 271 -10.12 -18.87 7.59
C ARG A 271 -11.39 -18.26 8.19
N ARG A 272 -12.11 -17.44 7.44
CA ARG A 272 -13.39 -16.87 7.86
C ARG A 272 -14.44 -17.93 8.12
N HIS A 273 -14.58 -18.92 7.23
CA HIS A 273 -15.49 -20.06 7.45
C HIS A 273 -15.13 -20.80 8.74
N ALA A 274 -13.84 -21.05 8.98
CA ALA A 274 -13.38 -21.67 10.20
C ALA A 274 -13.70 -20.82 11.45
N VAL A 275 -13.42 -19.52 11.44
CA VAL A 275 -13.69 -18.61 12.58
C VAL A 275 -15.18 -18.57 12.91
N LEU A 276 -16.06 -18.46 11.89
CA LEU A 276 -17.51 -18.41 12.07
C LEU A 276 -18.13 -19.77 12.35
N GLY A 277 -17.38 -20.85 12.19
CA GLY A 277 -17.88 -22.22 12.36
C GLY A 277 -18.82 -22.67 11.24
N GLU A 278 -18.74 -22.03 10.07
CA GLU A 278 -19.55 -22.33 8.89
C GLU A 278 -18.81 -23.30 7.98
N ARG A 279 -19.53 -24.25 7.39
CA ARG A 279 -19.05 -25.17 6.32
C ARG A 279 -17.78 -25.97 6.65
N ILE A 280 -17.34 -26.06 7.91
CA ILE A 280 -16.08 -26.71 8.32
C ILE A 280 -16.00 -28.16 7.82
N GLY A 281 -17.09 -28.93 7.99
CA GLY A 281 -17.12 -30.34 7.53
C GLY A 281 -16.95 -30.46 6.02
N VAL A 282 -17.62 -29.60 5.25
CA VAL A 282 -17.50 -29.57 3.77
C VAL A 282 -16.10 -29.17 3.35
N ASP A 283 -15.51 -28.17 3.99
CA ASP A 283 -14.17 -27.72 3.67
C ASP A 283 -13.11 -28.80 3.95
N ILE A 284 -13.26 -29.57 5.06
CA ILE A 284 -12.35 -30.67 5.37
C ILE A 284 -12.50 -31.82 4.37
N VAL A 285 -13.74 -32.20 4.00
CA VAL A 285 -13.97 -33.27 3.00
C VAL A 285 -13.39 -32.86 1.64
N ASN A 286 -13.56 -31.61 1.22
CA ASN A 286 -12.95 -31.11 -0.01
C ASN A 286 -11.41 -31.13 0.05
N MET A 287 -10.81 -30.71 1.19
CA MET A 287 -9.36 -30.78 1.37
C MET A 287 -8.84 -32.22 1.34
N LEU A 288 -9.59 -33.18 1.89
CA LEU A 288 -9.27 -34.60 1.78
C LEU A 288 -9.33 -35.08 0.32
N TYR A 289 -10.36 -34.65 -0.43
CA TYR A 289 -10.47 -34.97 -1.85
C TYR A 289 -9.27 -34.42 -2.64
N ASP A 290 -8.93 -33.15 -2.49
CA ASP A 290 -7.77 -32.53 -3.16
C ASP A 290 -6.46 -33.27 -2.80
N THR A 291 -6.31 -33.67 -1.54
CA THR A 291 -5.12 -34.41 -1.07
C THR A 291 -5.04 -35.79 -1.70
N VAL A 292 -6.15 -36.53 -1.73
CA VAL A 292 -6.27 -37.85 -2.35
C VAL A 292 -5.98 -37.78 -3.85
N GLU A 293 -6.59 -36.80 -4.53
CA GLU A 293 -6.35 -36.58 -5.96
C GLU A 293 -4.85 -36.36 -6.23
N ASN A 294 -4.20 -35.50 -5.45
CA ASN A 294 -2.76 -35.24 -5.59
C ASN A 294 -1.91 -36.50 -5.34
N ILE A 295 -2.26 -37.31 -4.34
CA ILE A 295 -1.57 -38.61 -4.10
C ILE A 295 -1.70 -39.48 -5.31
N ILE A 296 -2.88 -39.71 -5.85
CA ILE A 296 -3.10 -40.61 -7.01
C ILE A 296 -2.36 -40.08 -8.27
N LEU A 297 -2.39 -38.74 -8.48
CA LEU A 297 -1.68 -38.10 -9.60
C LEU A 297 -0.16 -38.26 -9.56
N ASN A 298 0.43 -38.28 -8.37
CA ASN A 298 1.87 -38.41 -8.21
C ASN A 298 2.36 -39.87 -8.40
N PHE A 299 1.47 -40.86 -8.31
CA PHE A 299 1.81 -42.28 -8.39
C PHE A 299 1.00 -43.03 -9.48
N GLU A 300 0.80 -42.42 -10.63
CA GLU A 300 0.01 -43.01 -11.74
C GLU A 300 0.57 -44.34 -12.26
N ASN A 301 1.88 -44.61 -12.13
CA ASN A 301 2.51 -45.82 -12.59
C ASN A 301 2.24 -46.97 -11.60
N PRO A 302 1.59 -48.10 -12.02
CA PRO A 302 1.36 -49.26 -11.16
C PRO A 302 2.60 -49.86 -10.50
N GLN A 303 3.79 -49.71 -11.11
CA GLN A 303 5.05 -50.17 -10.52
C GLN A 303 5.45 -49.43 -9.23
N GLN A 304 4.87 -48.27 -8.99
CA GLN A 304 5.10 -47.44 -7.80
C GLN A 304 4.09 -47.73 -6.66
N TYR A 305 3.36 -48.84 -6.76
CA TYR A 305 2.35 -49.20 -5.74
C TYR A 305 2.89 -49.29 -4.30
N PRO A 306 4.10 -49.82 -4.02
CA PRO A 306 4.66 -49.80 -2.66
C PRO A 306 4.91 -48.39 -2.12
N ASP A 307 5.38 -47.48 -3.00
CA ASP A 307 5.62 -46.08 -2.64
C ASP A 307 4.30 -45.33 -2.40
N LEU A 308 3.29 -45.61 -3.23
CA LEU A 308 1.93 -45.12 -3.03
C LEU A 308 1.37 -45.56 -1.67
N CYS A 309 1.48 -46.82 -1.29
CA CYS A 309 1.01 -47.30 0.02
C CYS A 309 1.70 -46.56 1.18
N THR A 310 3.03 -46.35 1.03
CA THR A 310 3.80 -45.59 2.02
C THR A 310 3.31 -44.15 2.14
N GLU A 311 3.03 -43.48 1.02
CA GLU A 311 2.53 -42.11 0.99
C GLU A 311 1.12 -42.02 1.55
N ILE A 312 0.22 -42.94 1.20
CA ILE A 312 -1.14 -43.03 1.78
C ILE A 312 -1.06 -43.16 3.31
N PHE A 313 -0.23 -44.06 3.81
CA PHE A 313 -0.04 -44.26 5.24
C PHE A 313 0.56 -43.03 5.91
N ARG A 314 1.56 -42.41 5.29
CA ARG A 314 2.21 -41.20 5.82
C ARG A 314 1.28 -40.00 5.91
N VAL A 315 0.45 -39.78 4.88
CA VAL A 315 -0.39 -38.58 4.79
C VAL A 315 -1.76 -38.77 5.44
N LEU A 316 -2.41 -39.90 5.18
CA LEU A 316 -3.80 -40.17 5.62
C LEU A 316 -3.87 -41.07 6.86
N ALA A 317 -2.78 -41.74 7.23
CA ALA A 317 -2.70 -42.73 8.31
C ALA A 317 -3.75 -43.86 8.16
N ILE A 318 -3.94 -44.33 6.94
CA ILE A 318 -4.78 -45.47 6.57
C ILE A 318 -4.01 -46.45 5.67
N GLU A 319 -4.48 -47.67 5.57
CA GLU A 319 -4.02 -48.63 4.57
C GLU A 319 -4.67 -48.32 3.22
N ALA A 320 -3.96 -48.68 2.13
CA ALA A 320 -4.52 -48.52 0.78
C ALA A 320 -5.78 -49.38 0.60
N PRO A 321 -6.91 -48.80 0.14
CA PRO A 321 -8.20 -49.51 0.02
C PRO A 321 -8.30 -50.40 -1.23
N PHE A 322 -7.19 -50.71 -1.87
CA PHE A 322 -7.10 -51.52 -3.07
C PHE A 322 -5.78 -52.33 -3.05
N THR A 323 -5.80 -53.52 -3.67
CA THR A 323 -4.60 -54.34 -3.91
C THR A 323 -3.82 -53.80 -5.12
N GLU A 324 -2.57 -54.26 -5.28
CA GLU A 324 -1.72 -53.89 -6.45
C GLU A 324 -2.39 -54.27 -7.79
N GLN A 325 -3.06 -55.41 -7.86
CA GLN A 325 -3.76 -55.85 -9.07
C GLN A 325 -4.99 -54.96 -9.37
N GLU A 326 -5.76 -54.62 -8.35
CA GLU A 326 -6.89 -53.70 -8.49
C GLU A 326 -6.40 -52.29 -8.88
N TYR A 327 -5.31 -51.81 -8.27
CA TYR A 327 -4.76 -50.50 -8.61
C TYR A 327 -4.32 -50.41 -10.08
N ALA A 328 -3.77 -51.51 -10.64
CA ALA A 328 -3.40 -51.56 -12.05
C ALA A 328 -4.60 -51.56 -13.01
N SER A 329 -5.75 -52.07 -12.57
CA SER A 329 -6.95 -52.24 -13.41
C SER A 329 -7.98 -51.14 -13.30
N LEU A 330 -8.02 -50.42 -12.17
CA LEU A 330 -8.97 -49.34 -11.90
C LEU A 330 -8.64 -48.08 -12.72
N ASP A 331 -9.69 -47.36 -13.12
CA ASP A 331 -9.49 -46.07 -13.70
C ASP A 331 -9.11 -45.00 -12.64
N LYS A 332 -8.70 -43.83 -13.08
CA LYS A 332 -8.20 -42.79 -12.21
C LYS A 332 -9.29 -42.29 -11.24
N GLU A 333 -10.50 -42.09 -11.75
CA GLU A 333 -11.62 -41.53 -10.97
C GLU A 333 -12.05 -42.52 -9.87
N GLU A 334 -12.08 -43.81 -10.19
CA GLU A 334 -12.43 -44.84 -9.22
C GLU A 334 -11.35 -45.02 -8.14
N LYS A 335 -10.06 -44.87 -8.47
CA LYS A 335 -8.95 -44.85 -7.50
C LYS A 335 -9.13 -43.68 -6.50
N ILE A 336 -9.41 -42.49 -7.02
CA ILE A 336 -9.65 -41.28 -6.19
C ILE A 336 -10.87 -41.49 -5.29
N ASN A 337 -12.00 -41.95 -5.83
CA ASN A 337 -13.22 -42.15 -5.08
C ASN A 337 -13.04 -43.16 -3.94
N ARG A 338 -12.46 -44.34 -4.21
CA ARG A 338 -12.23 -45.37 -3.17
C ARG A 338 -11.29 -44.88 -2.06
N LEU A 339 -10.20 -44.20 -2.43
CA LEU A 339 -9.28 -43.66 -1.44
C LEU A 339 -9.89 -42.52 -0.64
N HIS A 340 -10.69 -41.67 -1.26
CA HIS A 340 -11.42 -40.60 -0.59
C HIS A 340 -12.45 -41.14 0.39
N GLU A 341 -13.27 -42.12 -0.01
CA GLU A 341 -14.22 -42.76 0.88
C GLU A 341 -13.52 -43.40 2.09
N ALA A 342 -12.40 -44.08 1.89
CA ALA A 342 -11.62 -44.66 2.98
C ALA A 342 -11.05 -43.60 3.93
N ALA A 343 -10.61 -42.46 3.40
CA ALA A 343 -10.09 -41.34 4.19
C ALA A 343 -11.20 -40.67 5.01
N VAL A 344 -12.38 -40.43 4.43
CA VAL A 344 -13.53 -39.89 5.14
C VAL A 344 -14.00 -40.84 6.23
N ALA A 345 -14.12 -42.14 5.94
CA ALA A 345 -14.47 -43.16 6.94
C ALA A 345 -13.44 -43.23 8.10
N ALA A 346 -12.20 -42.99 7.84
CA ALA A 346 -11.17 -42.91 8.88
C ALA A 346 -11.32 -41.65 9.76
N LEU A 347 -11.67 -40.52 9.17
CA LEU A 347 -11.95 -39.29 9.90
C LEU A 347 -13.18 -39.46 10.83
N ASP A 348 -14.24 -40.08 10.32
CA ASP A 348 -15.45 -40.36 11.07
C ASP A 348 -15.17 -41.30 12.25
N ARG A 349 -14.43 -42.41 12.03
CA ARG A 349 -14.01 -43.31 13.12
C ARG A 349 -13.20 -42.58 14.20
N LYS A 350 -12.29 -41.72 13.85
CA LYS A 350 -11.53 -40.92 14.83
C LYS A 350 -12.40 -39.95 15.58
N SER A 351 -13.34 -39.30 14.92
CA SER A 351 -14.30 -38.40 15.52
C SER A 351 -15.23 -39.12 16.48
N ASP A 352 -15.74 -40.31 16.11
CA ASP A 352 -16.61 -41.12 16.95
C ASP A 352 -15.87 -41.64 18.18
N HIS A 353 -14.62 -42.09 18.05
CA HIS A 353 -13.80 -42.49 19.18
C HIS A 353 -13.62 -41.37 20.22
N ILE A 354 -13.33 -40.12 19.76
CA ILE A 354 -13.25 -38.96 20.67
C ILE A 354 -14.59 -38.75 21.38
N ARG A 355 -15.71 -38.87 20.68
CA ARG A 355 -17.06 -38.74 21.26
C ARG A 355 -17.36 -39.82 22.30
N GLU A 356 -17.04 -41.06 21.98
CA GLU A 356 -17.25 -42.21 22.91
C GLU A 356 -16.50 -42.00 24.24
N VAL A 357 -15.28 -41.44 24.19
CA VAL A 357 -14.53 -41.13 25.40
C VAL A 357 -15.06 -39.90 26.13
N ALA A 358 -15.54 -38.88 25.40
CA ALA A 358 -16.01 -37.62 25.97
C ALA A 358 -17.40 -37.71 26.59
N ILE A 359 -18.35 -38.44 25.98
CA ILE A 359 -19.74 -38.50 26.38
C ILE A 359 -19.93 -38.86 27.89
N PRO A 360 -19.33 -39.94 28.43
CA PRO A 360 -19.54 -40.28 29.83
C PRO A 360 -19.01 -39.22 30.78
N VAL A 361 -17.87 -38.60 30.46
CA VAL A 361 -17.25 -37.53 31.27
C VAL A 361 -18.13 -36.28 31.28
N ILE A 362 -18.60 -35.87 30.12
CA ILE A 362 -19.45 -34.67 29.95
C ILE A 362 -20.81 -34.86 30.64
N ASN A 363 -21.44 -36.04 30.53
CA ASN A 363 -22.70 -36.34 31.22
C ASN A 363 -22.52 -36.35 32.73
N GLN A 364 -21.43 -36.96 33.24
CA GLN A 364 -21.13 -36.96 34.68
C GLN A 364 -20.87 -35.54 35.21
N MET A 365 -20.24 -34.68 34.42
CA MET A 365 -20.06 -33.26 34.78
C MET A 365 -21.42 -32.55 34.86
N ALA A 366 -22.30 -32.79 33.89
CA ALA A 366 -23.62 -32.15 33.83
C ALA A 366 -24.53 -32.58 34.96
N GLU A 367 -24.40 -33.82 35.45
CA GLU A 367 -25.18 -34.35 36.58
C GLU A 367 -24.69 -33.84 37.93
N ASN A 368 -23.39 -33.60 38.06
CA ASN A 368 -22.74 -33.26 39.33
C ASN A 368 -22.58 -31.77 39.60
N THR A 369 -22.90 -30.91 38.66
CA THR A 369 -22.71 -29.45 38.81
C THR A 369 -23.93 -28.69 38.34
N ASP A 370 -24.36 -27.68 39.12
CA ASP A 370 -25.25 -26.60 38.67
C ASP A 370 -24.54 -25.61 37.69
N TYR A 371 -23.31 -25.94 37.28
CA TYR A 371 -22.53 -25.12 36.40
C TYR A 371 -23.06 -25.19 34.97
N ASP A 372 -23.48 -24.05 34.48
CA ASP A 372 -24.03 -23.86 33.15
C ASP A 372 -23.15 -22.86 32.39
N GLY A 373 -22.09 -23.35 31.81
CA GLY A 373 -21.13 -22.45 31.17
C GLY A 373 -20.12 -23.14 30.26
N LEU A 374 -19.12 -22.37 29.88
CA LEU A 374 -18.03 -22.81 28.99
C LEU A 374 -17.09 -23.78 29.70
N ILE A 375 -16.89 -24.96 29.13
CA ILE A 375 -15.89 -25.94 29.54
C ILE A 375 -14.72 -26.00 28.58
N LEU A 376 -13.58 -26.45 29.08
CA LEU A 376 -12.37 -26.71 28.29
C LEU A 376 -12.15 -28.23 28.23
N VAL A 377 -12.15 -28.76 27.02
CA VAL A 377 -11.89 -30.18 26.75
C VAL A 377 -10.51 -30.29 26.08
N PRO A 378 -9.51 -30.89 26.78
CA PRO A 378 -8.20 -31.10 26.18
C PRO A 378 -8.23 -32.28 25.22
N ILE A 379 -7.83 -32.04 23.95
CA ILE A 379 -7.62 -33.09 22.95
C ILE A 379 -6.16 -33.04 22.54
N THR A 380 -5.49 -34.20 22.48
CA THR A 380 -4.07 -34.28 22.14
C THR A 380 -3.83 -35.20 20.95
N ASP A 381 -2.88 -34.85 20.11
CA ASP A 381 -2.28 -35.69 19.05
C ASP A 381 -0.97 -36.38 19.48
N GLY A 382 -0.65 -36.28 20.79
CA GLY A 382 0.60 -36.78 21.36
C GLY A 382 1.77 -35.76 21.31
N LYS A 383 1.66 -34.69 20.53
CA LYS A 383 2.66 -33.61 20.43
C LYS A 383 2.09 -32.27 20.87
N ARG A 384 0.82 -32.01 20.55
CA ARG A 384 0.11 -30.77 20.88
C ARG A 384 -1.12 -31.07 21.72
N VAL A 385 -1.50 -30.10 22.55
CA VAL A 385 -2.77 -30.15 23.31
C VAL A 385 -3.64 -29.02 22.82
N PHE A 386 -4.80 -29.36 22.29
CA PHE A 386 -5.85 -28.42 21.89
C PHE A 386 -6.86 -28.30 23.00
N ASN A 387 -6.95 -27.13 23.63
CA ASN A 387 -7.97 -26.85 24.63
C ASN A 387 -9.25 -26.37 23.94
N ILE A 388 -10.15 -27.31 23.67
CA ILE A 388 -11.39 -27.04 22.94
C ILE A 388 -12.40 -26.41 23.88
N ARG A 389 -12.85 -25.21 23.55
CA ARG A 389 -13.85 -24.47 24.33
C ARG A 389 -15.23 -24.74 23.79
N THR A 390 -16.14 -25.27 24.62
CA THR A 390 -17.53 -25.53 24.27
C THR A 390 -18.43 -25.24 25.45
N ASP A 391 -19.71 -25.01 25.19
CA ASP A 391 -20.77 -24.91 26.20
C ASP A 391 -21.21 -26.29 26.65
N LEU A 392 -21.33 -26.52 27.97
CA LEU A 392 -21.63 -27.82 28.58
C LEU A 392 -22.99 -28.35 28.10
N ARG A 393 -24.06 -27.55 28.14
CA ARG A 393 -25.40 -27.97 27.69
C ARG A 393 -25.42 -28.29 26.21
N THR A 394 -24.69 -27.52 25.41
CA THR A 394 -24.57 -27.79 23.98
C THR A 394 -23.82 -29.10 23.73
N ALA A 395 -22.78 -29.39 24.50
CA ALA A 395 -22.04 -30.64 24.38
C ALA A 395 -22.94 -31.85 24.71
N VAL A 396 -23.72 -31.79 25.81
CA VAL A 396 -24.70 -32.84 26.18
C VAL A 396 -25.75 -32.99 25.08
N ARG A 397 -26.42 -31.90 24.68
CA ARG A 397 -27.50 -31.92 23.68
C ARG A 397 -27.07 -32.48 22.33
N THR A 398 -25.82 -32.22 21.93
CA THR A 398 -25.27 -32.66 20.64
C THR A 398 -24.54 -34.00 20.73
N GLU A 399 -24.54 -34.67 21.85
CA GLU A 399 -23.76 -35.90 22.10
C GLU A 399 -22.28 -35.68 21.72
N CYS A 400 -21.69 -34.58 22.22
CA CYS A 400 -20.32 -34.16 21.98
C CYS A 400 -19.95 -33.83 20.53
N ARG A 401 -20.91 -33.76 19.59
CA ARG A 401 -20.61 -33.31 18.18
C ARG A 401 -20.11 -31.87 18.14
N SER A 402 -20.56 -31.03 19.07
CA SER A 402 -20.02 -29.65 19.18
C SER A 402 -18.52 -29.63 19.50
N ILE A 403 -18.02 -30.58 20.29
CA ILE A 403 -16.57 -30.71 20.61
C ILE A 403 -15.78 -31.02 19.33
N ILE A 404 -16.29 -31.97 18.53
CA ILE A 404 -15.64 -32.32 17.25
C ILE A 404 -15.60 -31.12 16.28
N LYS A 405 -16.72 -30.40 16.18
CA LYS A 405 -16.79 -29.19 15.34
C LYS A 405 -15.76 -28.14 15.77
N GLU A 406 -15.69 -27.83 17.07
CA GLU A 406 -14.72 -26.85 17.58
C GLU A 406 -13.27 -27.37 17.49
N TRP A 407 -13.05 -28.67 17.57
CA TRP A 407 -11.73 -29.28 17.35
C TRP A 407 -11.29 -29.13 15.88
N HIS A 408 -12.16 -29.46 14.92
CA HIS A 408 -11.89 -29.25 13.49
C HIS A 408 -11.60 -27.78 13.18
N LYS A 409 -12.36 -26.87 13.79
CA LYS A 409 -12.13 -25.42 13.70
C LYS A 409 -10.75 -25.03 14.21
N ALA A 410 -10.36 -25.52 15.39
CA ALA A 410 -9.07 -25.24 15.99
C ALA A 410 -7.92 -25.75 15.14
N LEU A 411 -8.03 -26.98 14.59
CA LEU A 411 -7.05 -27.55 13.66
C LEU A 411 -6.88 -26.71 12.41
N MET A 412 -7.98 -26.32 11.76
CA MET A 412 -7.93 -25.47 10.57
C MET A 412 -7.25 -24.13 10.85
N LEU A 413 -7.61 -23.47 11.94
CA LEU A 413 -7.05 -22.16 12.29
C LEU A 413 -5.55 -22.26 12.61
N VAL A 414 -5.15 -23.24 13.43
CA VAL A 414 -3.72 -23.44 13.76
C VAL A 414 -2.91 -23.76 12.50
N THR A 415 -3.42 -24.62 11.63
CA THR A 415 -2.73 -24.98 10.39
C THR A 415 -2.59 -23.79 9.45
N ILE A 416 -3.66 -22.99 9.30
CA ILE A 416 -3.60 -21.77 8.47
C ILE A 416 -2.61 -20.77 9.07
N ASP A 417 -2.66 -20.53 10.39
CA ASP A 417 -1.82 -19.53 11.06
C ASP A 417 -0.32 -19.95 11.10
N GLU A 418 -0.02 -21.26 11.07
CA GLU A 418 1.37 -21.78 11.01
C GLU A 418 1.95 -21.78 9.59
N LEU A 419 1.14 -22.08 8.56
CA LEU A 419 1.64 -22.32 7.20
C LEU A 419 1.51 -21.10 6.28
N TRP A 420 0.57 -20.22 6.57
CA TRP A 420 0.37 -18.99 5.81
C TRP A 420 1.37 -17.91 6.23
#